data_55dd5d6576f6d0c92ece1013fb90b7e0
#
_entry.id   55dd5d6576f6d0c92ece1013fb90b7e0
#
_cell.length_a   1.000
_cell.length_b   1.000
_cell.length_c   1.000
_cell.angle_alpha   90.00
_cell.angle_beta   90.00
_cell.angle_gamma   90.00
#
_symmetry.space_group_name_H-M   'P 1'
#
loop_
_entity.id
_entity.type
_entity.pdbx_description
1 polymer ?
#
loop_
_entity_poly.entity_id
_entity_poly.type
_entity_poly.pdbx_seq_one_letter_code
_entity_poly.pdbx_strand_id
1 'polypeptide(L)'
;GLIRGRLDAAAADTETLLAHNLADIVGTIVLFAAMLVLMFVFDWRMGAACVLAAVISVIAMFSMMGGKNAKIMAEYQAALDRISKAGTEYVRGIPVVKIFQQTVYSFKAFKEAIEEYSAKAEYWQSDVCRVPQSVNLTFTEGAFIFLVPAALLFAPAALAGGNFAGFVTNFAFYAVFSAIISTALARIMFATSGMMLAHTALGRIDQVMDAPALKAPDHPQRPHGNKVAFKDVSFV
;
A
#
# COMPACT_ATOMS: atom_id res chain seq x y z
N GLY A 1 -15.50 -0.19 25.12
CA GLY A 1 -14.41 0.33 24.54
C GLY A 1 -13.69 -0.26 23.35
N LEU A 2 -12.87 -1.29 23.52
CA LEU A 2 -11.87 -1.71 22.52
C LEU A 2 -12.50 -2.32 21.25
N ILE A 3 -13.53 -3.14 21.40
CA ILE A 3 -14.25 -3.78 20.28
C ILE A 3 -14.96 -2.71 19.45
N ARG A 4 -15.67 -1.78 20.10
CA ARG A 4 -16.36 -0.70 19.40
C ARG A 4 -15.38 0.17 18.60
N GLY A 5 -14.23 0.56 19.21
CA GLY A 5 -13.23 1.34 18.48
C GLY A 5 -12.62 0.62 17.28
N ARG A 6 -12.48 -0.71 17.35
CA ARG A 6 -12.00 -1.51 16.18
C ARG A 6 -13.06 -1.59 15.09
N LEU A 7 -14.32 -1.75 15.43
CA LEU A 7 -15.42 -1.78 14.47
C LEU A 7 -15.63 -0.41 13.82
N ASP A 8 -15.61 0.67 14.61
CA ASP A 8 -15.75 2.02 14.09
C ASP A 8 -14.60 2.39 13.12
N ALA A 9 -13.36 2.02 13.45
CA ALA A 9 -12.22 2.20 12.56
C ALA A 9 -12.34 1.36 11.27
N ALA A 10 -12.71 0.08 11.38
CA ALA A 10 -12.89 -0.78 10.22
C ALA A 10 -14.05 -0.32 9.32
N ALA A 11 -15.13 0.20 9.91
CA ALA A 11 -16.24 0.79 9.16
C ALA A 11 -15.81 2.05 8.40
N ALA A 12 -15.02 2.92 9.01
CA ALA A 12 -14.48 4.12 8.36
C ALA A 12 -13.53 3.78 7.21
N ASP A 13 -12.66 2.76 7.38
CA ASP A 13 -11.78 2.28 6.32
C ASP A 13 -12.58 1.70 5.13
N THR A 14 -13.68 1.00 5.40
CA THR A 14 -14.57 0.44 4.38
C THR A 14 -15.37 1.54 3.67
N GLU A 15 -15.84 2.55 4.40
CA GLU A 15 -16.50 3.73 3.84
C GLU A 15 -15.56 4.47 2.87
N THR A 16 -14.32 4.71 3.27
CA THR A 16 -13.29 5.33 2.43
C THR A 16 -13.04 4.55 1.15
N LEU A 17 -13.02 3.21 1.23
CA LEU A 17 -12.90 2.36 0.05
C LEU A 17 -14.07 2.57 -0.92
N LEU A 18 -15.30 2.49 -0.42
CA LEU A 18 -16.51 2.57 -1.25
C LEU A 18 -16.75 3.97 -1.80
N ALA A 19 -16.55 5.00 -0.98
CA ALA A 19 -16.86 6.39 -1.35
C ALA A 19 -15.81 7.02 -2.28
N HIS A 20 -14.53 6.67 -2.11
CA HIS A 20 -13.43 7.33 -2.79
C HIS A 20 -12.60 6.36 -3.65
N ASN A 21 -12.08 5.30 -3.05
CA ASN A 21 -11.12 4.43 -3.73
C ASN A 21 -11.74 3.64 -4.88
N LEU A 22 -13.00 3.23 -4.78
CA LEU A 22 -13.68 2.48 -5.84
C LEU A 22 -13.86 3.33 -7.10
N ALA A 23 -14.28 4.58 -6.94
CA ALA A 23 -14.41 5.53 -8.04
C ALA A 23 -13.05 5.80 -8.71
N ASP A 24 -11.99 5.96 -7.90
CA ASP A 24 -10.63 6.17 -8.40
C ASP A 24 -10.09 4.94 -9.14
N ILE A 25 -10.36 3.73 -8.66
CA ILE A 25 -9.98 2.48 -9.32
C ILE A 25 -10.65 2.38 -10.70
N VAL A 26 -11.98 2.55 -10.76
CA VAL A 26 -12.72 2.47 -12.03
C VAL A 26 -12.26 3.56 -12.99
N GLY A 27 -12.14 4.80 -12.53
CA GLY A 27 -11.64 5.92 -13.33
C GLY A 27 -10.23 5.66 -13.87
N THR A 28 -9.35 5.10 -13.06
CA THR A 28 -7.98 4.76 -13.45
C THR A 28 -7.93 3.64 -14.48
N ILE A 29 -8.75 2.59 -14.33
CA ILE A 29 -8.84 1.49 -15.30
C ILE A 29 -9.33 2.00 -16.65
N VAL A 30 -10.38 2.81 -16.64
CA VAL A 30 -10.94 3.40 -17.88
C VAL A 30 -9.92 4.32 -18.55
N LEU A 31 -9.26 5.19 -17.77
CA LEU A 31 -8.21 6.07 -18.26
C LEU A 31 -7.06 5.28 -18.87
N PHE A 32 -6.59 4.22 -18.20
CA PHE A 32 -5.50 3.38 -18.68
C PHE A 32 -5.87 2.64 -19.96
N ALA A 33 -7.08 2.09 -20.04
CA ALA A 33 -7.57 1.44 -21.26
C ALA A 33 -7.68 2.43 -22.43
N ALA A 34 -8.26 3.61 -22.20
CA ALA A 34 -8.35 4.66 -23.20
C ALA A 34 -6.95 5.12 -23.67
N MET A 35 -6.00 5.27 -22.74
CA MET A 35 -4.62 5.58 -23.05
C MET A 35 -3.96 4.54 -23.95
N LEU A 36 -4.10 3.26 -23.64
CA LEU A 36 -3.55 2.19 -24.46
C LEU A 36 -4.09 2.25 -25.88
N VAL A 37 -5.40 2.45 -26.03
CA VAL A 37 -6.02 2.59 -27.35
C VAL A 37 -5.44 3.79 -28.11
N LEU A 38 -5.38 4.96 -27.49
CA LEU A 38 -4.85 6.17 -28.11
C LEU A 38 -3.37 6.03 -28.51
N MET A 39 -2.57 5.34 -27.69
CA MET A 39 -1.16 5.10 -28.01
C MET A 39 -0.95 4.31 -29.31
N PHE A 40 -1.85 3.39 -29.64
CA PHE A 40 -1.73 2.59 -30.87
C PHE A 40 -2.41 3.21 -32.09
N VAL A 41 -3.37 4.16 -31.87
CA VAL A 41 -4.09 4.84 -32.96
C VAL A 41 -3.22 5.83 -33.72
N PHE A 42 -2.36 6.59 -33.02
CA PHE A 42 -1.55 7.65 -33.66
C PHE A 42 -0.29 7.08 -34.33
N ASP A 43 0.56 6.39 -33.59
CA ASP A 43 1.76 5.75 -34.09
C ASP A 43 2.12 4.55 -33.22
N TRP A 44 1.85 3.34 -33.70
CA TRP A 44 2.07 2.12 -32.94
C TRP A 44 3.54 1.93 -32.51
N ARG A 45 4.52 2.50 -33.27
CA ARG A 45 5.97 2.38 -32.98
C ARG A 45 6.35 3.20 -31.75
N MET A 46 5.90 4.46 -31.69
CA MET A 46 6.11 5.31 -30.54
C MET A 46 5.30 4.82 -29.33
N GLY A 47 4.06 4.34 -29.58
CA GLY A 47 3.23 3.69 -28.56
C GLY A 47 3.91 2.48 -27.95
N ALA A 48 4.49 1.60 -28.75
CA ALA A 48 5.24 0.44 -28.27
C ALA A 48 6.43 0.81 -27.38
N ALA A 49 7.17 1.88 -27.72
CA ALA A 49 8.28 2.37 -26.90
C ALA A 49 7.79 2.83 -25.50
N CYS A 50 6.68 3.55 -25.43
CA CYS A 50 6.10 3.98 -24.16
C CYS A 50 5.54 2.80 -23.34
N VAL A 51 4.85 1.85 -23.99
CA VAL A 51 4.35 0.64 -23.31
C VAL A 51 5.50 -0.20 -22.77
N LEU A 52 6.63 -0.31 -23.50
CA LEU A 52 7.79 -1.04 -23.03
C LEU A 52 8.34 -0.42 -21.72
N ALA A 53 8.43 0.90 -21.64
CA ALA A 53 8.82 1.59 -20.42
C ALA A 53 7.86 1.27 -19.25
N ALA A 54 6.55 1.35 -19.50
CA ALA A 54 5.53 1.05 -18.50
C ALA A 54 5.61 -0.41 -18.03
N VAL A 55 5.81 -1.37 -18.92
CA VAL A 55 5.94 -2.79 -18.57
C VAL A 55 7.17 -3.05 -17.71
N ILE A 56 8.31 -2.44 -18.03
CA ILE A 56 9.54 -2.56 -17.20
C ILE A 56 9.29 -1.99 -15.81
N SER A 57 8.65 -0.83 -15.72
CA SER A 57 8.29 -0.19 -14.45
C SER A 57 7.38 -1.07 -13.60
N VAL A 58 6.34 -1.65 -14.20
CA VAL A 58 5.41 -2.56 -13.52
C VAL A 58 6.12 -3.83 -13.03
N ILE A 59 6.97 -4.46 -13.86
CA ILE A 59 7.76 -5.62 -13.47
C ILE A 59 8.67 -5.28 -12.28
N ALA A 60 9.34 -4.13 -12.31
CA ALA A 60 10.19 -3.69 -11.22
C ALA A 60 9.40 -3.54 -9.91
N MET A 61 8.19 -2.94 -9.96
CA MET A 61 7.32 -2.80 -8.79
C MET A 61 6.84 -4.16 -8.25
N PHE A 62 6.42 -5.06 -9.12
CA PHE A 62 6.01 -6.41 -8.69
C PHE A 62 7.15 -7.21 -8.07
N SER A 63 8.40 -6.97 -8.47
CA SER A 63 9.56 -7.63 -7.88
C SER A 63 9.74 -7.33 -6.39
N MET A 64 9.23 -6.19 -5.92
CA MET A 64 9.26 -5.83 -4.48
C MET A 64 8.27 -6.65 -3.64
N MET A 65 7.16 -7.10 -4.24
CA MET A 65 6.06 -7.75 -3.51
C MET A 65 6.15 -9.27 -3.48
N GLY A 66 6.99 -9.88 -4.33
CA GLY A 66 7.03 -11.33 -4.53
C GLY A 66 8.08 -12.08 -3.71
N GLY A 67 7.90 -13.39 -3.53
CA GLY A 67 8.91 -14.30 -3.02
C GLY A 67 9.46 -13.96 -1.62
N LYS A 68 10.77 -13.84 -1.52
CA LYS A 68 11.46 -13.51 -0.26
C LYS A 68 11.08 -12.13 0.29
N ASN A 69 10.78 -11.19 -0.59
CA ASN A 69 10.46 -9.81 -0.23
C ASN A 69 9.12 -9.70 0.51
N ALA A 70 8.15 -10.57 0.22
CA ALA A 70 6.89 -10.65 0.95
C ALA A 70 7.10 -10.96 2.45
N LYS A 71 8.06 -11.83 2.78
CA LYS A 71 8.41 -12.13 4.17
C LYS A 71 9.04 -10.92 4.87
N ILE A 72 9.97 -10.24 4.19
CA ILE A 72 10.62 -9.03 4.71
C ILE A 72 9.59 -7.92 4.95
N MET A 73 8.64 -7.76 4.02
CA MET A 73 7.53 -6.82 4.17
C MET A 73 6.65 -7.16 5.39
N ALA A 74 6.34 -8.46 5.60
CA ALA A 74 5.58 -8.89 6.77
C ALA A 74 6.33 -8.61 8.09
N GLU A 75 7.65 -8.81 8.12
CA GLU A 75 8.49 -8.48 9.28
C GLU A 75 8.53 -6.96 9.54
N TYR A 76 8.61 -6.14 8.50
CA TYR A 76 8.52 -4.68 8.60
C TYR A 76 7.15 -4.24 9.16
N GLN A 77 6.04 -4.79 8.66
CA GLN A 77 4.70 -4.49 9.18
C GLN A 77 4.54 -4.93 10.64
N ALA A 78 5.06 -6.09 11.01
CA ALA A 78 5.05 -6.56 12.39
C ALA A 78 5.85 -5.65 13.34
N ALA A 79 6.97 -5.09 12.87
CA ALA A 79 7.74 -4.11 13.64
C ALA A 79 6.99 -2.76 13.78
N LEU A 80 6.27 -2.34 12.74
CA LEU A 80 5.41 -1.15 12.78
C LEU A 80 4.26 -1.30 13.77
N ASP A 81 3.64 -2.47 13.83
CA ASP A 81 2.59 -2.77 14.82
C ASP A 81 3.16 -2.77 16.24
N ARG A 82 4.36 -3.33 16.44
CA ARG A 82 5.03 -3.34 17.75
C ARG A 82 5.37 -1.93 18.24
N ILE A 83 5.93 -1.07 17.40
CA ILE A 83 6.24 0.32 17.80
C ILE A 83 4.97 1.10 18.13
N SER A 84 3.88 0.90 17.36
CA SER A 84 2.59 1.54 17.62
C SER A 84 2.00 1.10 18.97
N LYS A 85 2.08 -0.19 19.28
CA LYS A 85 1.63 -0.76 20.54
C LYS A 85 2.49 -0.25 21.70
N ALA A 86 3.82 -0.35 21.60
CA ALA A 86 4.74 0.10 22.63
C ALA A 86 4.61 1.61 22.91
N GLY A 87 4.41 2.43 21.86
CA GLY A 87 4.14 3.86 21.99
C GLY A 87 2.86 4.16 22.75
N THR A 88 1.78 3.41 22.44
CA THR A 88 0.50 3.55 23.16
C THR A 88 0.64 3.15 24.64
N GLU A 89 1.34 2.06 24.93
CA GLU A 89 1.60 1.60 26.30
C GLU A 89 2.48 2.61 27.06
N TYR A 90 3.50 3.15 26.40
CA TYR A 90 4.35 4.19 26.97
C TYR A 90 3.56 5.42 27.38
N VAL A 91 2.74 5.96 26.46
CA VAL A 91 1.91 7.15 26.75
C VAL A 91 0.93 6.90 27.89
N ARG A 92 0.29 5.73 27.93
CA ARG A 92 -0.61 5.33 29.01
C ARG A 92 0.11 5.13 30.35
N GLY A 93 1.37 4.69 30.31
CA GLY A 93 2.20 4.46 31.48
C GLY A 93 2.79 5.73 32.11
N ILE A 94 2.89 6.84 31.36
CA ILE A 94 3.49 8.10 31.85
C ILE A 94 2.93 8.56 33.22
N PRO A 95 1.60 8.60 33.47
CA PRO A 95 1.07 9.01 34.77
C PRO A 95 1.54 8.10 35.91
N VAL A 96 1.58 6.78 35.68
CA VAL A 96 1.99 5.79 36.66
C VAL A 96 3.49 5.92 36.96
N VAL A 97 4.30 6.05 35.93
CA VAL A 97 5.77 6.26 36.05
C VAL A 97 6.07 7.55 36.82
N LYS A 98 5.28 8.61 36.58
CA LYS A 98 5.46 9.89 37.24
C LYS A 98 5.13 9.83 38.73
N ILE A 99 4.13 9.01 39.12
CA ILE A 99 3.73 8.82 40.53
C ILE A 99 4.76 7.96 41.28
N PHE A 100 5.26 6.91 40.66
CA PHE A 100 6.16 5.93 41.30
C PHE A 100 7.65 6.22 41.05
N GLN A 101 8.01 7.28 40.33
CA GLN A 101 9.38 7.67 39.96
C GLN A 101 10.21 6.55 39.26
N GLN A 102 9.54 5.59 38.66
CA GLN A 102 10.16 4.45 37.98
C GLN A 102 10.16 4.65 36.46
N THR A 103 11.24 5.19 35.93
CA THR A 103 11.37 5.58 34.52
C THR A 103 11.89 4.49 33.57
N VAL A 104 12.42 3.37 34.08
CA VAL A 104 13.38 2.57 33.29
C VAL A 104 12.74 1.51 32.37
N TYR A 105 11.69 0.82 32.81
CA TYR A 105 11.19 -0.34 32.06
C TYR A 105 10.31 0.00 30.84
N SER A 106 9.38 0.95 30.97
CA SER A 106 8.50 1.33 29.87
C SER A 106 9.25 2.06 28.75
N PHE A 107 10.28 2.84 29.11
CA PHE A 107 11.14 3.51 28.14
C PHE A 107 12.04 2.52 27.39
N LYS A 108 12.56 1.50 28.08
CA LYS A 108 13.41 0.47 27.45
C LYS A 108 12.65 -0.31 26.38
N ALA A 109 11.44 -0.79 26.68
CA ALA A 109 10.62 -1.52 25.72
C ALA A 109 10.25 -0.68 24.49
N PHE A 110 9.93 0.59 24.70
CA PHE A 110 9.64 1.50 23.59
C PHE A 110 10.89 1.80 22.75
N LYS A 111 12.05 2.00 23.39
CA LYS A 111 13.32 2.18 22.70
C LYS A 111 13.69 0.97 21.86
N GLU A 112 13.59 -0.23 22.40
CA GLU A 112 13.85 -1.48 21.67
C GLU A 112 12.91 -1.64 20.46
N ALA A 113 11.64 -1.28 20.61
CA ALA A 113 10.69 -1.30 19.49
C ALA A 113 11.04 -0.26 18.40
N ILE A 114 11.54 0.92 18.75
CA ILE A 114 12.04 1.93 17.80
C ILE A 114 13.28 1.40 17.06
N GLU A 115 14.24 0.84 17.77
CA GLU A 115 15.47 0.32 17.18
C GLU A 115 15.18 -0.85 16.22
N GLU A 116 14.27 -1.76 16.61
CA GLU A 116 13.83 -2.86 15.75
C GLU A 116 13.11 -2.35 14.49
N TYR A 117 12.18 -1.41 14.65
CA TYR A 117 11.49 -0.81 13.52
C TYR A 117 12.46 -0.10 12.58
N SER A 118 13.38 0.70 13.13
CA SER A 118 14.39 1.42 12.36
C SER A 118 15.24 0.47 11.51
N ALA A 119 15.74 -0.61 12.12
CA ALA A 119 16.56 -1.60 11.42
C ALA A 119 15.77 -2.31 10.30
N LYS A 120 14.48 -2.66 10.54
CA LYS A 120 13.63 -3.30 9.54
C LYS A 120 13.25 -2.33 8.42
N ALA A 121 12.97 -1.06 8.75
CA ALA A 121 12.67 -0.01 7.79
C ALA A 121 13.86 0.30 6.89
N GLU A 122 15.05 0.42 7.48
CA GLU A 122 16.29 0.63 6.74
C GLU A 122 16.58 -0.52 5.78
N TYR A 123 16.49 -1.77 6.26
CA TYR A 123 16.70 -2.94 5.42
C TYR A 123 15.66 -3.01 4.28
N TRP A 124 14.39 -2.76 4.56
CA TRP A 124 13.35 -2.72 3.54
C TRP A 124 13.65 -1.66 2.48
N GLN A 125 13.99 -0.44 2.91
CA GLN A 125 14.22 0.68 1.99
C GLN A 125 15.52 0.54 1.19
N SER A 126 16.62 0.12 1.83
CA SER A 126 17.95 0.07 1.20
C SER A 126 18.16 -1.18 0.34
N ASP A 127 17.74 -2.35 0.83
CA ASP A 127 18.07 -3.63 0.21
C ASP A 127 16.95 -4.14 -0.72
N VAL A 128 15.68 -3.86 -0.39
CA VAL A 128 14.55 -4.36 -1.18
C VAL A 128 14.01 -3.31 -2.13
N CYS A 129 13.78 -2.08 -1.67
CA CYS A 129 13.08 -1.06 -2.44
C CYS A 129 14.00 -0.23 -3.34
N ARG A 130 15.23 0.00 -2.96
CA ARG A 130 16.14 0.95 -3.63
C ARG A 130 16.25 0.71 -5.13
N VAL A 131 16.55 -0.52 -5.56
CA VAL A 131 16.75 -0.82 -6.98
C VAL A 131 15.42 -0.81 -7.74
N PRO A 132 14.36 -1.53 -7.32
CA PRO A 132 13.09 -1.49 -8.03
C PRO A 132 12.47 -0.10 -8.09
N GLN A 133 12.54 0.69 -7.02
CA GLN A 133 12.04 2.07 -7.02
C GLN A 133 12.83 2.96 -7.97
N SER A 134 14.15 2.83 -8.01
CA SER A 134 14.97 3.59 -8.95
C SER A 134 14.64 3.24 -10.40
N VAL A 135 14.45 1.95 -10.70
CA VAL A 135 14.01 1.50 -12.03
C VAL A 135 12.62 2.04 -12.34
N ASN A 136 11.66 1.90 -11.42
CA ASN A 136 10.32 2.41 -11.60
C ASN A 136 10.33 3.92 -11.88
N LEU A 137 11.01 4.72 -11.08
CA LEU A 137 11.11 6.16 -11.25
C LEU A 137 11.74 6.53 -12.61
N THR A 138 12.83 5.85 -12.97
CA THR A 138 13.54 6.09 -14.22
C THR A 138 12.66 5.81 -15.44
N PHE A 139 11.89 4.71 -15.44
CA PHE A 139 11.08 4.32 -16.59
C PHE A 139 9.68 4.92 -16.59
N THR A 140 9.14 5.27 -15.43
CA THR A 140 7.81 5.89 -15.33
C THR A 140 7.87 7.39 -15.57
N GLU A 141 8.80 8.10 -14.92
CA GLU A 141 8.95 9.54 -15.08
C GLU A 141 9.87 9.90 -16.25
N GLY A 142 10.76 8.99 -16.62
CA GLY A 142 11.66 9.11 -17.77
C GLY A 142 11.20 8.31 -18.99
N ALA A 143 9.90 8.28 -19.33
CA ALA A 143 9.40 7.61 -20.54
C ALA A 143 10.15 8.04 -21.81
N PHE A 144 10.78 9.19 -21.80
CA PHE A 144 11.73 9.68 -22.80
C PHE A 144 12.92 8.74 -23.02
N ILE A 145 13.28 7.87 -22.08
CA ILE A 145 14.39 6.91 -22.25
C ILE A 145 14.19 6.03 -23.48
N PHE A 146 12.97 5.60 -23.75
CA PHE A 146 12.66 4.83 -24.96
C PHE A 146 12.12 5.69 -26.09
N LEU A 147 11.37 6.73 -25.77
CA LEU A 147 10.75 7.61 -26.75
C LEU A 147 11.79 8.38 -27.57
N VAL A 148 12.83 8.92 -26.95
CA VAL A 148 13.91 9.66 -27.66
C VAL A 148 14.72 8.73 -28.56
N PRO A 149 15.25 7.57 -28.11
CA PRO A 149 15.91 6.63 -29.01
C PRO A 149 15.00 6.13 -30.14
N ALA A 150 13.74 5.83 -29.88
CA ALA A 150 12.79 5.45 -30.90
C ALA A 150 12.58 6.58 -31.92
N ALA A 151 12.45 7.80 -31.47
CA ALA A 151 12.35 8.97 -32.35
C ALA A 151 13.58 9.12 -33.24
N LEU A 152 14.78 8.96 -32.69
CA LEU A 152 16.03 9.04 -33.46
C LEU A 152 16.14 7.93 -34.51
N LEU A 153 15.65 6.72 -34.21
CA LEU A 153 15.63 5.60 -35.16
C LEU A 153 14.65 5.80 -36.32
N PHE A 154 13.50 6.43 -36.05
CA PHE A 154 12.45 6.60 -37.05
C PHE A 154 12.48 7.94 -37.78
N ALA A 155 13.18 8.96 -37.25
CA ALA A 155 13.32 10.29 -37.86
C ALA A 155 13.91 10.25 -39.28
N PRO A 156 14.96 9.46 -39.63
CA PRO A 156 15.48 9.40 -40.98
C PRO A 156 14.47 8.86 -41.99
N ALA A 157 13.66 7.88 -41.60
CA ALA A 157 12.60 7.33 -42.44
C ALA A 157 11.47 8.34 -42.65
N ALA A 158 11.11 9.11 -41.65
CA ALA A 158 10.13 10.18 -41.75
C ALA A 158 10.60 11.34 -42.63
N LEU A 159 11.89 11.69 -42.56
CA LEU A 159 12.51 12.66 -43.45
C LEU A 159 12.52 12.21 -44.91
N ALA A 160 12.91 10.96 -45.16
CA ALA A 160 12.91 10.38 -46.50
C ALA A 160 11.50 10.22 -47.10
N GLY A 161 10.50 9.95 -46.27
CA GLY A 161 9.10 9.81 -46.68
C GLY A 161 8.34 11.13 -46.84
N GLY A 162 8.95 12.27 -46.57
CA GLY A 162 8.33 13.60 -46.74
C GLY A 162 7.27 13.97 -45.69
N ASN A 163 7.09 13.16 -44.66
CA ASN A 163 6.09 13.39 -43.57
C ASN A 163 6.78 13.75 -42.24
N PHE A 164 7.82 14.55 -42.27
CA PHE A 164 8.54 14.93 -41.05
C PHE A 164 7.69 15.79 -40.10
N ALA A 165 6.83 16.66 -40.61
CA ALA A 165 5.92 17.45 -39.78
C ALA A 165 4.97 16.56 -38.95
N GLY A 166 4.37 15.56 -39.60
CA GLY A 166 3.51 14.57 -38.91
C GLY A 166 4.28 13.79 -37.84
N PHE A 167 5.51 13.37 -38.14
CA PHE A 167 6.39 12.69 -37.18
C PHE A 167 6.67 13.56 -35.94
N VAL A 168 7.03 14.83 -36.11
CA VAL A 168 7.28 15.76 -35.00
C VAL A 168 6.03 15.97 -34.16
N THR A 169 4.87 16.08 -34.81
CA THR A 169 3.58 16.21 -34.10
C THR A 169 3.30 14.99 -33.26
N ASN A 170 3.50 13.78 -33.82
CA ASN A 170 3.34 12.52 -33.06
C ASN A 170 4.33 12.44 -31.90
N PHE A 171 5.59 12.79 -32.13
CA PHE A 171 6.59 12.80 -31.04
C PHE A 171 6.19 13.76 -29.91
N ALA A 172 5.75 14.98 -30.23
CA ALA A 172 5.29 15.93 -29.23
C ALA A 172 4.04 15.40 -28.47
N PHE A 173 3.12 14.75 -29.17
CA PHE A 173 1.98 14.11 -28.55
C PHE A 173 2.42 13.06 -27.53
N TYR A 174 3.30 12.13 -27.91
CA TYR A 174 3.78 11.09 -27.01
C TYR A 174 4.62 11.64 -25.84
N ALA A 175 5.37 12.73 -26.06
CA ALA A 175 6.10 13.40 -25.01
C ALA A 175 5.18 13.94 -23.91
N VAL A 176 4.10 14.60 -24.28
CA VAL A 176 3.08 15.08 -23.33
C VAL A 176 2.31 13.89 -22.72
N PHE A 177 1.99 12.92 -23.53
CA PHE A 177 1.19 11.77 -23.13
C PHE A 177 1.94 10.84 -22.14
N SER A 178 3.28 10.78 -22.24
CA SER A 178 4.11 10.01 -21.30
C SER A 178 3.98 10.51 -19.86
N ALA A 179 3.77 11.80 -19.65
CA ALA A 179 3.52 12.36 -18.32
C ALA A 179 2.18 11.89 -17.73
N ILE A 180 1.17 11.66 -18.56
CA ILE A 180 -0.14 11.12 -18.13
C ILE A 180 0.00 9.66 -17.72
N ILE A 181 0.84 8.87 -18.41
CA ILE A 181 1.13 7.47 -18.03
C ILE A 181 1.71 7.39 -16.62
N SER A 182 2.68 8.24 -16.32
CA SER A 182 3.30 8.32 -15.00
C SER A 182 2.28 8.55 -13.89
N THR A 183 1.39 9.53 -14.09
CA THR A 183 0.32 9.82 -13.11
C THR A 183 -0.69 8.69 -12.97
N ALA A 184 -1.04 8.01 -14.07
CA ALA A 184 -1.96 6.88 -14.06
C ALA A 184 -1.36 5.68 -13.30
N LEU A 185 -0.07 5.36 -13.52
CA LEU A 185 0.63 4.30 -12.78
C LEU A 185 0.73 4.60 -11.28
N ALA A 186 1.01 5.85 -10.91
CA ALA A 186 1.01 6.28 -9.52
C ALA A 186 -0.38 6.09 -8.87
N ARG A 187 -1.47 6.44 -9.55
CA ARG A 187 -2.84 6.23 -9.07
C ARG A 187 -3.15 4.75 -8.85
N ILE A 188 -2.75 3.86 -9.76
CA ILE A 188 -2.92 2.40 -9.59
C ILE A 188 -2.23 1.92 -8.32
N MET A 189 -1.01 2.41 -8.07
CA MET A 189 -0.25 2.04 -6.88
C MET A 189 -0.95 2.47 -5.59
N PHE A 190 -1.47 3.69 -5.52
CA PHE A 190 -2.23 4.18 -4.37
C PHE A 190 -3.57 3.45 -4.20
N ALA A 191 -4.28 3.16 -5.29
CA ALA A 191 -5.52 2.41 -5.26
C ALA A 191 -5.32 0.98 -4.72
N THR A 192 -4.21 0.32 -5.09
CA THR A 192 -3.84 -1.01 -4.57
C THR A 192 -3.60 -0.97 -3.05
N SER A 193 -2.95 0.08 -2.55
CA SER A 193 -2.73 0.27 -1.10
C SER A 193 -4.05 0.43 -0.34
N GLY A 194 -5.00 1.20 -0.90
CA GLY A 194 -6.35 1.37 -0.35
C GLY A 194 -7.14 0.05 -0.30
N MET A 195 -7.04 -0.78 -1.34
CA MET A 195 -7.68 -2.09 -1.40
C MET A 195 -7.08 -3.05 -0.34
N MET A 196 -5.78 -3.04 -0.14
CA MET A 196 -5.12 -3.85 0.89
C MET A 196 -5.56 -3.44 2.30
N LEU A 197 -5.70 -2.15 2.56
CA LEU A 197 -6.19 -1.62 3.84
C LEU A 197 -7.63 -2.08 4.10
N ALA A 198 -8.51 -1.98 3.10
CA ALA A 198 -9.90 -2.42 3.21
C ALA A 198 -10.02 -3.93 3.41
N HIS A 199 -9.22 -4.75 2.73
CA HIS A 199 -9.17 -6.19 2.95
C HIS A 199 -8.77 -6.52 4.39
N THR A 200 -7.81 -5.81 4.95
CA THR A 200 -7.40 -5.94 6.35
C THR A 200 -8.52 -5.51 7.31
N ALA A 201 -9.24 -4.44 6.99
CA ALA A 201 -10.38 -3.97 7.77
C ALA A 201 -11.52 -4.99 7.79
N LEU A 202 -11.88 -5.57 6.64
CA LEU A 202 -12.87 -6.64 6.54
C LEU A 202 -12.46 -7.86 7.36
N GLY A 203 -11.21 -8.30 7.27
CA GLY A 203 -10.72 -9.42 8.09
C GLY A 203 -10.81 -9.17 9.60
N ARG A 204 -10.69 -7.91 10.05
CA ARG A 204 -10.90 -7.53 11.46
C ARG A 204 -12.39 -7.60 11.86
N ILE A 205 -13.29 -7.25 10.96
CA ILE A 205 -14.74 -7.38 11.18
C ILE A 205 -15.12 -8.86 11.27
N ASP A 206 -14.65 -9.68 10.32
CA ASP A 206 -14.92 -11.11 10.29
C ASP A 206 -14.43 -11.80 11.57
N GLN A 207 -13.24 -11.46 12.08
CA GLN A 207 -12.74 -11.98 13.36
C GLN A 207 -13.66 -11.68 14.54
N VAL A 208 -14.37 -10.55 14.53
CA VAL A 208 -15.33 -10.21 15.58
C VAL A 208 -16.68 -10.93 15.37
N MET A 209 -17.12 -11.02 14.12
CA MET A 209 -18.38 -11.67 13.77
C MET A 209 -18.34 -13.20 13.95
N ASP A 210 -17.19 -13.80 13.63
CA ASP A 210 -16.97 -15.26 13.73
C ASP A 210 -16.51 -15.69 15.13
N ALA A 211 -16.40 -14.74 16.07
CA ALA A 211 -16.03 -15.09 17.44
C ALA A 211 -17.03 -16.10 18.02
N PRO A 212 -16.55 -17.23 18.56
CA PRO A 212 -17.44 -18.26 19.10
C PRO A 212 -18.33 -17.67 20.20
N ALA A 213 -19.63 -17.82 20.05
CA ALA A 213 -20.59 -17.40 21.08
C ALA A 213 -20.31 -18.15 22.38
N LEU A 214 -20.38 -17.43 23.50
CA LEU A 214 -20.32 -18.08 24.82
C LEU A 214 -21.40 -19.17 24.89
N LYS A 215 -20.99 -20.39 25.21
CA LYS A 215 -21.94 -21.47 25.40
C LYS A 215 -22.87 -21.08 26.53
N ALA A 216 -24.17 -20.96 26.23
CA ALA A 216 -25.17 -20.81 27.25
C ALA A 216 -25.24 -22.12 28.06
N PRO A 217 -25.34 -22.05 29.39
CA PRO A 217 -25.51 -23.26 30.20
C PRO A 217 -26.83 -23.92 29.84
N ASP A 218 -26.83 -25.25 29.77
CA ASP A 218 -28.03 -26.05 29.46
C ASP A 218 -29.19 -25.78 30.45
N HIS A 219 -28.86 -25.37 31.66
CA HIS A 219 -29.83 -24.99 32.70
C HIS A 219 -29.46 -23.62 33.29
N PRO A 220 -29.94 -22.50 32.72
CA PRO A 220 -29.66 -21.16 33.25
C PRO A 220 -30.31 -20.99 34.63
N GLN A 221 -29.48 -20.78 35.64
CA GLN A 221 -29.96 -20.50 37.01
C GLN A 221 -30.12 -18.99 37.19
N ARG A 222 -31.21 -18.57 37.79
CA ARG A 222 -31.38 -17.16 38.21
C ARG A 222 -30.57 -16.92 39.49
N PRO A 223 -29.80 -15.84 39.54
CA PRO A 223 -29.04 -15.52 40.75
C PRO A 223 -29.95 -15.25 41.92
N HIS A 224 -29.69 -15.89 43.05
CA HIS A 224 -30.38 -15.64 44.32
C HIS A 224 -29.50 -14.70 45.17
N GLY A 225 -29.87 -13.43 45.26
CA GLY A 225 -29.14 -12.41 46.03
C GLY A 225 -27.96 -11.77 45.29
N ASN A 226 -27.22 -10.90 45.99
CA ASN A 226 -26.14 -10.06 45.42
C ASN A 226 -24.73 -10.58 45.72
N LYS A 227 -24.59 -11.81 46.20
CA LYS A 227 -23.31 -12.42 46.56
C LYS A 227 -22.66 -13.01 45.28
N VAL A 228 -21.51 -12.49 44.89
CA VAL A 228 -20.68 -13.05 43.81
C VAL A 228 -19.49 -13.76 44.44
N ALA A 229 -19.27 -15.01 44.10
CA ALA A 229 -18.12 -15.80 44.56
C ALA A 229 -17.44 -16.44 43.34
N PHE A 230 -16.12 -16.24 43.22
CA PHE A 230 -15.28 -16.92 42.25
C PHE A 230 -14.65 -18.14 42.96
N LYS A 231 -14.91 -19.35 42.44
CA LYS A 231 -14.28 -20.57 42.93
C LYS A 231 -13.59 -21.24 41.75
N ASP A 232 -12.30 -21.51 41.91
CA ASP A 232 -11.48 -22.22 40.93
C ASP A 232 -11.55 -21.62 39.51
N VAL A 233 -11.53 -20.27 39.40
CA VAL A 233 -11.53 -19.55 38.13
C VAL A 233 -10.11 -19.26 37.71
N SER A 234 -9.67 -19.85 36.60
CA SER A 234 -8.39 -19.54 35.94
C SER A 234 -8.69 -18.70 34.70
N PHE A 235 -7.96 -17.62 34.54
CA PHE A 235 -7.90 -16.82 33.30
C PHE A 235 -6.62 -17.20 32.55
N VAL A 236 -6.75 -17.59 31.30
CA VAL A 236 -5.65 -17.88 30.37
C VAL A 236 -5.48 -16.69 29.46
#